data_7ed4dd848fe60268eb47ea28f83d9f9c
#
_entry.id   7ed4dd848fe60268eb47ea28f83d9f9c
#
_cell.length_a   1.000
_cell.length_b   1.000
_cell.length_c   1.000
_cell.angle_alpha   90.00
_cell.angle_beta   90.00
_cell.angle_gamma   90.00
#
_symmetry.space_group_name_H-M   'P 1'
#
loop_
_entity.id
_entity.type
_entity.pdbx_description
1 polymer ?
#
loop_
_entity_poly.entity_id
_entity_poly.type
_entity_poly.pdbx_seq_one_letter_code
_entity_poly.pdbx_strand_id
1 'polypeptide(L)'
;MMGPELEAFGAALKKASRAAENTVVSYRRDLLAFRTFLLERAAIVGRRVDEIDPAQVTADHIRSYLAELMKTAKRATVQRRLSAIKAFFRYRETTIGEPSPARSIRSPKNMRGLPSILQQDEVRRLIEVAPGDSSAAAARDRAIFETLYSSGLRVSELVGLNWRDIDEELGMVMIRSGKGNKDRLVPLGEPALDALLKWQRAMPVAWEPNGPVIVNLRGGRLTTRSVEMILQRRIAEAGLSVNITPHGLRHSFATHMLNNGADLRSIQEMLGHASLATTQRYTHVSVNHLKEVYKRAHPRA
;
A
#
# COMPACT_ATOMS: atom_id res chain seq x y z
N MET A 1 -19.97 -19.93 18.27
CA MET A 1 -19.91 -20.06 16.78
C MET A 1 -19.00 -19.00 16.20
N MET A 2 -17.96 -19.42 15.46
CA MET A 2 -16.91 -18.49 15.00
C MET A 2 -17.39 -17.51 13.90
N GLY A 3 -18.40 -17.89 13.09
CA GLY A 3 -18.89 -17.07 11.99
C GLY A 3 -19.46 -15.70 12.42
N PRO A 4 -20.49 -15.64 13.25
CA PRO A 4 -21.08 -14.40 13.74
C PRO A 4 -20.09 -13.52 14.52
N GLU A 5 -19.16 -14.14 15.28
CA GLU A 5 -18.14 -13.40 16.01
C GLU A 5 -17.09 -12.74 15.09
N LEU A 6 -16.80 -13.35 13.95
CA LEU A 6 -15.92 -12.73 12.95
C LEU A 6 -16.53 -11.47 12.34
N GLU A 7 -17.84 -11.45 12.14
CA GLU A 7 -18.55 -10.24 11.65
C GLU A 7 -18.55 -9.14 12.74
N ALA A 8 -18.84 -9.50 13.99
CA ALA A 8 -18.77 -8.57 15.11
C ALA A 8 -17.35 -7.99 15.31
N PHE A 9 -16.33 -8.84 15.22
CA PHE A 9 -14.92 -8.43 15.25
C PHE A 9 -14.58 -7.48 14.10
N GLY A 10 -15.04 -7.77 12.87
CA GLY A 10 -14.85 -6.90 11.71
C GLY A 10 -15.47 -5.51 11.92
N ALA A 11 -16.67 -5.45 12.48
CA ALA A 11 -17.34 -4.20 12.83
C ALA A 11 -16.59 -3.44 13.94
N ALA A 12 -16.13 -4.13 14.98
CA ALA A 12 -15.33 -3.55 16.06
C ALA A 12 -13.99 -2.99 15.57
N LEU A 13 -13.29 -3.70 14.65
CA LEU A 13 -12.07 -3.19 14.03
C LEU A 13 -12.29 -1.91 13.24
N LYS A 14 -13.39 -1.82 12.47
CA LYS A 14 -13.75 -0.59 11.77
C LYS A 14 -13.96 0.57 12.73
N LYS A 15 -14.65 0.32 13.85
CA LYS A 15 -14.99 1.36 14.85
C LYS A 15 -13.80 1.80 15.70
N ALA A 16 -12.98 0.85 16.17
CA ALA A 16 -11.94 1.13 17.17
C ALA A 16 -10.64 1.70 16.58
N SER A 17 -10.22 1.28 15.39
CA SER A 17 -8.85 1.55 14.92
C SER A 17 -8.75 2.47 13.71
N ARG A 18 -9.84 2.98 13.14
CA ARG A 18 -9.79 3.55 11.78
C ARG A 18 -8.98 2.64 10.84
N ALA A 19 -8.99 1.33 11.11
CA ALA A 19 -8.29 0.35 10.31
C ALA A 19 -8.70 0.53 8.85
N ALA A 20 -7.73 0.63 7.97
CA ALA A 20 -8.01 0.69 6.55
C ALA A 20 -8.88 -0.51 6.19
N GLU A 21 -9.91 -0.31 5.38
CA GLU A 21 -10.86 -1.34 4.95
C GLU A 21 -10.14 -2.63 4.51
N ASN A 22 -9.01 -2.47 3.84
CA ASN A 22 -8.11 -3.56 3.45
C ASN A 22 -7.58 -4.40 4.64
N THR A 23 -7.40 -3.82 5.81
CA THR A 23 -6.97 -4.55 7.01
C THR A 23 -8.10 -5.45 7.52
N VAL A 24 -9.33 -4.95 7.54
CA VAL A 24 -10.51 -5.72 7.94
C VAL A 24 -10.73 -6.89 6.99
N VAL A 25 -10.73 -6.63 5.68
CA VAL A 25 -10.87 -7.65 4.63
C VAL A 25 -9.74 -8.71 4.74
N SER A 26 -8.51 -8.26 4.95
CA SER A 26 -7.36 -9.15 5.09
C SER A 26 -7.46 -10.04 6.33
N TYR A 27 -7.81 -9.45 7.48
CA TYR A 27 -7.97 -10.21 8.74
C TYR A 27 -9.14 -11.20 8.66
N ARG A 28 -10.27 -10.78 8.09
CA ARG A 28 -11.40 -11.68 7.86
C ARG A 28 -11.01 -12.89 7.03
N ARG A 29 -10.34 -12.68 5.90
CA ARG A 29 -9.84 -13.77 5.03
C ARG A 29 -8.89 -14.70 5.78
N ASP A 30 -7.98 -14.15 6.59
CA ASP A 30 -7.01 -14.93 7.35
C ASP A 30 -7.66 -15.77 8.44
N LEU A 31 -8.66 -15.24 9.12
CA LEU A 31 -9.42 -15.94 10.16
C LEU A 31 -10.34 -17.00 9.56
N LEU A 32 -10.93 -16.77 8.39
CA LEU A 32 -11.67 -17.79 7.65
C LEU A 32 -10.76 -18.96 7.26
N ALA A 33 -9.55 -18.70 6.78
CA ALA A 33 -8.58 -19.75 6.47
C ALA A 33 -8.17 -20.54 7.73
N PHE A 34 -8.04 -19.90 8.88
CA PHE A 34 -7.79 -20.58 10.14
C PHE A 34 -8.97 -21.44 10.58
N ARG A 35 -10.20 -20.92 10.45
CA ARG A 35 -11.43 -21.69 10.71
C ARG A 35 -11.51 -22.96 9.84
N THR A 36 -11.26 -22.84 8.53
CA THR A 36 -11.24 -23.97 7.60
C THR A 36 -10.24 -25.03 8.06
N PHE A 37 -9.02 -24.65 8.40
CA PHE A 37 -8.02 -25.57 8.94
C PHE A 37 -8.49 -26.31 10.18
N LEU A 38 -9.18 -25.64 11.12
CA LEU A 38 -9.70 -26.28 12.33
C LEU A 38 -10.81 -27.29 12.02
N LEU A 39 -11.70 -26.99 11.06
CA LEU A 39 -12.74 -27.91 10.60
C LEU A 39 -12.14 -29.16 9.94
N GLU A 40 -11.16 -28.99 9.07
CA GLU A 40 -10.47 -30.09 8.42
C GLU A 40 -9.78 -31.01 9.46
N ARG A 41 -9.13 -30.43 10.46
CA ARG A 41 -8.49 -31.18 11.54
C ARG A 41 -9.51 -31.95 12.40
N ALA A 42 -10.66 -31.36 12.71
CA ALA A 42 -11.73 -32.01 13.44
C ALA A 42 -12.29 -33.22 12.67
N ALA A 43 -12.46 -33.08 11.35
CA ALA A 43 -12.90 -34.16 10.47
C ALA A 43 -11.91 -35.36 10.42
N ILE A 44 -10.60 -35.08 10.40
CA ILE A 44 -9.55 -36.12 10.42
C ILE A 44 -9.60 -36.95 11.70
N VAL A 45 -10.00 -36.36 12.82
CA VAL A 45 -10.13 -37.08 14.14
C VAL A 45 -11.52 -37.70 14.29
N GLY A 46 -12.31 -37.79 13.23
CA GLY A 46 -13.64 -38.43 13.22
C GLY A 46 -14.74 -37.60 13.87
N ARG A 47 -14.50 -36.33 14.19
CA ARG A 47 -15.50 -35.38 14.70
C ARG A 47 -16.14 -34.63 13.53
N ARG A 48 -17.40 -34.92 13.24
CA ARG A 48 -18.21 -34.06 12.36
C ARG A 48 -18.59 -32.80 13.13
N VAL A 49 -17.93 -31.69 12.81
CA VAL A 49 -18.21 -30.38 13.41
C VAL A 49 -18.49 -29.43 12.27
N ASP A 50 -19.71 -28.94 12.19
CA ASP A 50 -20.10 -27.95 11.17
C ASP A 50 -19.62 -26.54 11.52
N GLU A 51 -19.30 -26.31 12.80
CA GLU A 51 -18.83 -25.03 13.31
C GLU A 51 -17.77 -25.18 14.40
N ILE A 52 -16.85 -24.23 14.44
CA ILE A 52 -15.83 -24.12 15.49
C ILE A 52 -16.33 -23.17 16.58
N ASP A 53 -16.30 -23.64 17.82
CA ASP A 53 -16.44 -22.80 18.98
C ASP A 53 -15.08 -22.16 19.33
N PRO A 54 -14.94 -20.83 19.23
CA PRO A 54 -13.68 -20.17 19.55
C PRO A 54 -13.18 -20.40 21.00
N ALA A 55 -14.09 -20.69 21.95
CA ALA A 55 -13.72 -21.01 23.34
C ALA A 55 -12.92 -22.32 23.46
N GLN A 56 -13.10 -23.24 22.52
CA GLN A 56 -12.39 -24.52 22.47
C GLN A 56 -11.04 -24.45 21.73
N VAL A 57 -10.69 -23.30 21.16
CA VAL A 57 -9.43 -23.12 20.44
C VAL A 57 -8.29 -22.99 21.44
N THR A 58 -7.31 -23.87 21.34
CA THR A 58 -6.12 -23.89 22.21
C THR A 58 -4.89 -23.29 21.52
N ALA A 59 -3.85 -23.02 22.30
CA ALA A 59 -2.55 -22.61 21.76
C ALA A 59 -1.97 -23.66 20.79
N ASP A 60 -2.24 -24.94 21.03
CA ASP A 60 -1.73 -26.03 20.18
C ASP A 60 -2.43 -26.09 18.81
N HIS A 61 -3.72 -25.76 18.75
CA HIS A 61 -4.41 -25.57 17.48
C HIS A 61 -3.76 -24.48 16.65
N ILE A 62 -3.40 -23.34 17.27
CA ILE A 62 -2.75 -22.24 16.57
C ILE A 62 -1.33 -22.62 16.16
N ARG A 63 -0.54 -23.30 17.01
CA ARG A 63 0.80 -23.78 16.67
C ARG A 63 0.77 -24.75 15.48
N SER A 64 -0.19 -25.70 15.47
CA SER A 64 -0.38 -26.66 14.38
C SER A 64 -0.71 -25.96 13.07
N TYR A 65 -1.59 -24.96 13.11
CA TYR A 65 -1.89 -24.13 11.93
C TYR A 65 -0.66 -23.40 11.38
N LEU A 66 0.11 -22.77 12.27
CA LEU A 66 1.32 -22.05 11.88
C LEU A 66 2.39 -22.99 11.32
N ALA A 67 2.54 -24.19 11.89
CA ALA A 67 3.46 -25.21 11.42
C ALA A 67 3.10 -25.68 10.00
N GLU A 68 1.82 -25.92 9.72
CA GLU A 68 1.36 -26.27 8.38
C GLU A 68 1.57 -25.13 7.39
N LEU A 69 1.25 -23.92 7.81
CA LEU A 69 1.42 -22.73 7.00
C LEU A 69 2.89 -22.44 6.65
N MET A 70 3.81 -22.73 7.56
CA MET A 70 5.26 -22.54 7.32
C MET A 70 5.83 -23.46 6.23
N LYS A 71 5.15 -24.55 5.87
CA LYS A 71 5.57 -25.43 4.78
C LYS A 71 5.40 -24.80 3.40
N THR A 72 4.38 -23.94 3.24
CA THR A 72 3.94 -23.43 1.92
C THR A 72 3.96 -21.91 1.79
N ALA A 73 3.91 -21.18 2.90
CA ALA A 73 3.76 -19.72 2.88
C ALA A 73 5.03 -18.97 3.28
N LYS A 74 5.20 -17.78 2.68
CA LYS A 74 6.27 -16.86 3.07
C LYS A 74 6.09 -16.40 4.53
N ARG A 75 7.18 -16.19 5.25
CA ARG A 75 7.19 -15.75 6.67
C ARG A 75 6.30 -14.53 6.94
N ALA A 76 6.26 -13.55 6.04
CA ALA A 76 5.39 -12.37 6.15
C ALA A 76 3.90 -12.75 6.18
N THR A 77 3.48 -13.77 5.40
CA THR A 77 2.11 -14.28 5.41
C THR A 77 1.80 -14.96 6.73
N VAL A 78 2.73 -15.78 7.25
CA VAL A 78 2.58 -16.42 8.56
C VAL A 78 2.40 -15.40 9.67
N GLN A 79 3.23 -14.34 9.68
CA GLN A 79 3.13 -13.25 10.67
C GLN A 79 1.81 -12.50 10.57
N ARG A 80 1.35 -12.17 9.36
CA ARG A 80 0.08 -11.46 9.15
C ARG A 80 -1.08 -12.29 9.65
N ARG A 81 -1.12 -13.60 9.32
CA ARG A 81 -2.17 -14.51 9.80
C ARG A 81 -2.15 -14.67 11.32
N LEU A 82 -0.97 -14.81 11.92
CA LEU A 82 -0.85 -14.83 13.38
C LEU A 82 -1.32 -13.50 14.00
N SER A 83 -1.02 -12.37 13.37
CA SER A 83 -1.50 -11.06 13.85
C SER A 83 -3.03 -10.95 13.81
N ALA A 84 -3.67 -11.49 12.77
CA ALA A 84 -5.14 -11.57 12.68
C ALA A 84 -5.72 -12.45 13.79
N ILE A 85 -5.14 -13.64 14.03
CA ILE A 85 -5.56 -14.55 15.11
C ILE A 85 -5.40 -13.88 16.48
N LYS A 86 -4.25 -13.25 16.75
CA LYS A 86 -4.01 -12.53 18.00
C LYS A 86 -5.00 -11.38 18.21
N ALA A 87 -5.30 -10.62 17.15
CA ALA A 87 -6.25 -9.52 17.23
C ALA A 87 -7.66 -10.01 17.54
N PHE A 88 -8.10 -11.11 16.92
CA PHE A 88 -9.39 -11.71 17.16
C PHE A 88 -9.52 -12.23 18.60
N PHE A 89 -8.57 -13.00 19.10
CA PHE A 89 -8.63 -13.51 20.48
C PHE A 89 -8.42 -12.42 21.53
N ARG A 90 -7.71 -11.36 21.23
CA ARG A 90 -7.66 -10.17 22.10
C ARG A 90 -9.01 -9.46 22.16
N TYR A 91 -9.70 -9.34 21.04
CA TYR A 91 -11.06 -8.81 21.01
C TYR A 91 -12.00 -9.63 21.88
N ARG A 92 -11.96 -10.96 21.81
CA ARG A 92 -12.73 -11.86 22.68
C ARG A 92 -12.39 -11.67 24.16
N GLU A 93 -11.10 -11.60 24.50
CA GLU A 93 -10.62 -11.35 25.85
C GLU A 93 -11.19 -10.04 26.43
N THR A 94 -11.28 -8.98 25.60
CA THR A 94 -11.83 -7.68 26.05
C THR A 94 -13.35 -7.62 26.08
N THR A 95 -14.06 -8.38 25.24
CA THR A 95 -15.53 -8.31 25.12
C THR A 95 -16.26 -9.39 25.90
N ILE A 96 -15.67 -10.57 26.04
CA ILE A 96 -16.28 -11.75 26.65
C ILE A 96 -15.56 -12.16 27.94
N GLY A 97 -14.34 -11.66 28.18
CA GLY A 97 -13.53 -12.00 29.36
C GLY A 97 -12.77 -13.32 29.28
N GLU A 98 -12.79 -14.01 28.11
CA GLU A 98 -12.11 -15.29 27.92
C GLU A 98 -10.61 -15.07 27.65
N PRO A 99 -9.69 -15.78 28.35
CA PRO A 99 -8.26 -15.61 28.16
C PRO A 99 -7.83 -16.01 26.75
N SER A 100 -7.01 -15.20 26.09
CA SER A 100 -6.55 -15.42 24.72
C SER A 100 -5.58 -16.60 24.60
N PRO A 101 -5.91 -17.68 23.86
CA PRO A 101 -5.00 -18.79 23.63
C PRO A 101 -3.76 -18.39 22.78
N ALA A 102 -3.81 -17.25 22.11
CA ALA A 102 -2.72 -16.72 21.31
C ALA A 102 -1.70 -15.89 22.10
N ARG A 103 -1.91 -15.67 23.41
CA ARG A 103 -1.08 -14.81 24.27
C ARG A 103 0.38 -15.30 24.34
N SER A 104 0.58 -16.61 24.50
CA SER A 104 1.90 -17.23 24.65
C SER A 104 2.62 -17.47 23.30
N ILE A 105 1.97 -17.26 22.17
CA ILE A 105 2.54 -17.58 20.86
C ILE A 105 3.44 -16.44 20.39
N ARG A 106 4.73 -16.72 20.25
CA ARG A 106 5.68 -15.76 19.72
C ARG A 106 5.56 -15.63 18.21
N SER A 107 5.62 -14.41 17.71
CA SER A 107 5.69 -14.16 16.27
C SER A 107 7.06 -14.61 15.75
N PRO A 108 7.14 -15.32 14.62
CA PRO A 108 8.42 -15.61 13.98
C PRO A 108 9.21 -14.33 13.78
N LYS A 109 10.49 -14.30 14.15
CA LYS A 109 11.35 -13.14 13.89
C LYS A 109 11.42 -12.91 12.39
N ASN A 110 11.05 -11.72 11.96
CA ASN A 110 11.20 -11.30 10.57
C ASN A 110 12.65 -10.85 10.38
N MET A 111 13.45 -11.64 9.71
CA MET A 111 14.67 -11.12 9.10
C MET A 111 14.21 -10.31 7.88
N ARG A 112 13.83 -9.05 8.11
CA ARG A 112 13.61 -8.11 7.01
C ARG A 112 14.96 -7.93 6.34
N GLY A 113 15.12 -8.45 5.11
CA GLY A 113 16.15 -7.95 4.24
C GLY A 113 16.04 -6.42 4.15
N LEU A 114 17.14 -5.74 3.97
CA LEU A 114 17.12 -4.29 3.70
C LEU A 114 16.13 -4.05 2.54
N PRO A 115 15.26 -3.05 2.64
CA PRO A 115 14.37 -2.70 1.54
C PRO A 115 15.22 -2.45 0.29
N SER A 116 14.83 -3.02 -0.83
CA SER A 116 15.47 -2.72 -2.10
C SER A 116 15.17 -1.26 -2.46
N ILE A 117 16.22 -0.46 -2.59
CA ILE A 117 16.17 0.94 -3.01
C ILE A 117 16.81 0.98 -4.39
N LEU A 118 16.12 1.58 -5.37
CA LEU A 118 16.74 1.88 -6.66
C LEU A 118 17.70 3.06 -6.50
N GLN A 119 18.84 3.00 -7.15
CA GLN A 119 19.70 4.16 -7.33
C GLN A 119 19.06 5.13 -8.33
N GLN A 120 19.51 6.39 -8.35
CA GLN A 120 18.91 7.43 -9.20
C GLN A 120 18.97 7.07 -10.69
N ASP A 121 20.07 6.49 -11.15
CA ASP A 121 20.22 6.00 -12.52
C ASP A 121 19.33 4.79 -12.84
N GLU A 122 19.09 3.92 -11.88
CA GLU A 122 18.16 2.80 -12.03
C GLU A 122 16.72 3.29 -12.13
N VAL A 123 16.33 4.29 -11.32
CA VAL A 123 15.02 4.95 -11.45
C VAL A 123 14.87 5.59 -12.83
N ARG A 124 15.90 6.29 -13.30
CA ARG A 124 15.90 6.89 -14.63
C ARG A 124 15.69 5.83 -15.71
N ARG A 125 16.44 4.74 -15.68
CA ARG A 125 16.29 3.62 -16.62
C ARG A 125 14.89 3.01 -16.57
N LEU A 126 14.32 2.82 -15.37
CA LEU A 126 12.97 2.29 -15.19
C LEU A 126 11.90 3.18 -15.87
N ILE A 127 12.03 4.49 -15.74
CA ILE A 127 11.09 5.46 -16.28
C ILE A 127 11.25 5.64 -17.79
N GLU A 128 12.49 5.67 -18.29
CA GLU A 128 12.86 5.97 -19.67
C GLU A 128 12.99 4.72 -20.57
N VAL A 129 12.50 3.57 -20.12
CA VAL A 129 12.50 2.34 -20.93
C VAL A 129 11.73 2.56 -22.24
N ALA A 130 12.28 1.99 -23.33
CA ALA A 130 11.79 2.11 -24.68
C ALA A 130 11.83 3.57 -25.22
N PRO A 131 13.03 4.19 -25.33
CA PRO A 131 13.16 5.46 -26.01
C PRO A 131 12.68 5.33 -27.47
N GLY A 132 11.79 6.25 -27.87
CA GLY A 132 11.18 6.23 -29.21
C GLY A 132 9.85 5.49 -29.30
N ASP A 133 9.38 4.78 -28.26
CA ASP A 133 8.03 4.25 -28.20
C ASP A 133 7.04 5.38 -27.90
N SER A 134 6.26 5.78 -28.90
CA SER A 134 5.21 6.81 -28.81
C SER A 134 3.83 6.23 -28.55
N SER A 135 3.72 4.94 -28.21
CA SER A 135 2.44 4.31 -27.91
C SER A 135 1.74 4.90 -26.70
N ALA A 136 0.41 4.87 -26.69
CA ALA A 136 -0.38 5.28 -25.54
C ALA A 136 -0.01 4.47 -24.27
N ALA A 137 0.41 3.21 -24.43
CA ALA A 137 0.88 2.38 -23.33
C ALA A 137 2.18 2.92 -22.72
N ALA A 138 3.14 3.32 -23.56
CA ALA A 138 4.41 3.89 -23.10
C ALA A 138 4.20 5.24 -22.40
N ALA A 139 3.35 6.11 -22.97
CA ALA A 139 2.99 7.40 -22.34
C ALA A 139 2.34 7.20 -20.98
N ARG A 140 1.39 6.26 -20.85
CA ARG A 140 0.77 5.90 -19.59
C ARG A 140 1.78 5.39 -18.56
N ASP A 141 2.61 4.45 -18.94
CA ASP A 141 3.57 3.82 -18.05
C ASP A 141 4.59 4.83 -17.55
N ARG A 142 5.06 5.74 -18.43
CA ARG A 142 5.92 6.84 -18.02
C ARG A 142 5.21 7.77 -17.03
N ALA A 143 3.96 8.16 -17.29
CA ALA A 143 3.18 8.99 -16.37
C ALA A 143 3.01 8.33 -14.99
N ILE A 144 2.76 7.01 -14.94
CA ILE A 144 2.67 6.23 -13.70
C ILE A 144 3.97 6.37 -12.88
N PHE A 145 5.13 6.07 -13.48
CA PHE A 145 6.38 5.98 -12.72
C PHE A 145 6.99 7.34 -12.42
N GLU A 146 6.86 8.32 -13.33
CA GLU A 146 7.22 9.72 -13.02
C GLU A 146 6.41 10.24 -11.84
N THR A 147 5.08 10.03 -11.85
CA THR A 147 4.23 10.51 -10.75
C THR A 147 4.54 9.79 -9.44
N LEU A 148 4.69 8.46 -9.44
CA LEU A 148 5.03 7.71 -8.22
C LEU A 148 6.36 8.13 -7.62
N TYR A 149 7.38 8.32 -8.45
CA TYR A 149 8.70 8.69 -7.98
C TYR A 149 8.78 10.16 -7.60
N SER A 150 8.20 11.05 -8.38
CA SER A 150 8.20 12.50 -8.13
C SER A 150 7.50 12.85 -6.81
N SER A 151 6.37 12.24 -6.52
CA SER A 151 5.52 12.61 -5.38
C SER A 151 5.61 11.63 -4.19
N GLY A 152 6.25 10.50 -4.37
CA GLY A 152 6.30 9.45 -3.35
C GLY A 152 4.92 8.90 -2.96
N LEU A 153 3.93 8.95 -3.83
CA LEU A 153 2.57 8.47 -3.58
C LEU A 153 2.52 6.97 -3.29
N ARG A 154 1.50 6.54 -2.52
CA ARG A 154 1.13 5.13 -2.49
C ARG A 154 0.48 4.75 -3.82
N VAL A 155 0.67 3.51 -4.26
CA VAL A 155 0.03 3.03 -5.50
C VAL A 155 -1.49 3.15 -5.45
N SER A 156 -2.11 2.96 -4.29
CA SER A 156 -3.56 3.17 -4.10
C SER A 156 -3.98 4.63 -4.22
N GLU A 157 -3.12 5.56 -3.83
CA GLU A 157 -3.35 6.99 -4.01
C GLU A 157 -3.26 7.37 -5.48
N LEU A 158 -2.22 6.91 -6.19
CA LEU A 158 -2.07 7.14 -7.63
C LEU A 158 -3.30 6.67 -8.42
N VAL A 159 -3.73 5.42 -8.24
CA VAL A 159 -4.90 4.89 -8.98
C VAL A 159 -6.20 5.54 -8.57
N GLY A 160 -6.25 6.18 -7.39
CA GLY A 160 -7.39 6.95 -6.91
C GLY A 160 -7.48 8.37 -7.45
N LEU A 161 -6.42 8.92 -8.04
CA LEU A 161 -6.38 10.30 -8.53
C LEU A 161 -7.41 10.56 -9.64
N ASN A 162 -7.98 11.75 -9.58
CA ASN A 162 -8.73 12.36 -10.68
C ASN A 162 -7.98 13.59 -11.18
N TRP A 163 -8.25 14.02 -12.41
CA TRP A 163 -7.57 15.17 -13.01
C TRP A 163 -7.73 16.45 -12.19
N ARG A 164 -8.88 16.68 -11.57
CA ARG A 164 -9.11 17.82 -10.65
C ARG A 164 -8.20 17.86 -9.43
N ASP A 165 -7.52 16.75 -9.12
CA ASP A 165 -6.59 16.68 -7.98
C ASP A 165 -5.18 17.15 -8.36
N ILE A 166 -4.92 17.41 -9.65
CA ILE A 166 -3.65 17.92 -10.18
C ILE A 166 -3.81 19.41 -10.45
N ASP A 167 -2.96 20.19 -9.81
CA ASP A 167 -2.84 21.61 -10.05
C ASP A 167 -1.58 21.84 -10.90
N GLU A 168 -1.80 22.05 -12.19
CA GLU A 168 -0.72 22.22 -13.18
C GLU A 168 0.04 23.56 -12.96
N GLU A 169 -0.66 24.62 -12.57
CA GLU A 169 -0.05 25.94 -12.34
C GLU A 169 0.84 25.94 -11.10
N LEU A 170 0.35 25.30 -10.04
CA LEU A 170 1.12 25.17 -8.82
C LEU A 170 2.14 24.03 -8.88
N GLY A 171 2.06 23.10 -9.84
CA GLY A 171 2.88 21.90 -9.86
C GLY A 171 2.67 21.04 -8.61
N MET A 172 1.42 20.81 -8.22
CA MET A 172 1.06 20.10 -7.00
C MET A 172 -0.01 19.04 -7.27
N VAL A 173 -0.07 18.02 -6.42
CA VAL A 173 -1.17 17.06 -6.41
C VAL A 173 -1.82 17.00 -5.04
N MET A 174 -3.14 17.10 -5.02
CA MET A 174 -3.97 16.93 -3.82
C MET A 174 -4.29 15.47 -3.60
N ILE A 175 -3.81 14.90 -2.52
CA ILE A 175 -4.15 13.54 -2.11
C ILE A 175 -5.28 13.58 -1.11
N ARG A 176 -6.47 13.16 -1.56
CA ARG A 176 -7.68 13.11 -0.73
C ARG A 176 -7.76 11.80 0.05
N SER A 177 -8.21 11.88 1.29
CA SER A 177 -8.50 10.71 2.13
C SER A 177 -7.33 9.73 2.30
N GLY A 178 -6.14 10.24 2.47
CA GLY A 178 -4.96 9.44 2.83
C GLY A 178 -5.17 8.63 4.14
N LYS A 179 -4.22 7.81 4.52
CA LYS A 179 -4.26 7.02 5.77
C LYS A 179 -4.54 7.95 6.97
N GLY A 180 -5.72 7.79 7.60
CA GLY A 180 -6.18 8.67 8.66
C GLY A 180 -7.12 9.78 8.22
N ASN A 181 -7.67 9.73 7.00
CA ASN A 181 -8.65 10.66 6.43
C ASN A 181 -8.18 12.13 6.42
N LYS A 182 -6.88 12.36 6.17
CA LYS A 182 -6.30 13.70 6.05
C LYS A 182 -5.80 13.92 4.65
N ASP A 183 -6.29 14.99 4.03
CA ASP A 183 -5.83 15.45 2.73
C ASP A 183 -4.43 16.05 2.87
N ARG A 184 -3.63 15.94 1.80
CA ARG A 184 -2.31 16.58 1.73
C ARG A 184 -1.97 17.02 0.31
N LEU A 185 -1.23 18.11 0.21
CA LEU A 185 -0.62 18.59 -1.03
C LEU A 185 0.80 18.03 -1.14
N VAL A 186 1.15 17.54 -2.33
CA VAL A 186 2.49 17.01 -2.62
C VAL A 186 3.01 17.64 -3.91
N PRO A 187 4.27 18.10 -3.96
CA PRO A 187 4.85 18.62 -5.19
C PRO A 187 4.94 17.56 -6.28
N LEU A 188 4.77 18.01 -7.52
CA LEU A 188 5.06 17.27 -8.75
C LEU A 188 6.19 17.98 -9.49
N GLY A 189 7.25 17.28 -9.83
CA GLY A 189 8.32 17.82 -10.67
C GLY A 189 7.86 18.02 -12.12
N GLU A 190 8.54 18.91 -12.83
CA GLU A 190 8.24 19.19 -14.25
C GLU A 190 8.21 17.93 -15.12
N PRO A 191 9.12 16.94 -14.98
CA PRO A 191 9.05 15.69 -15.74
C PRO A 191 7.78 14.88 -15.50
N ALA A 192 7.24 14.91 -14.28
CA ALA A 192 5.99 14.20 -13.96
C ALA A 192 4.77 14.90 -14.55
N LEU A 193 4.73 16.24 -14.50
CA LEU A 193 3.67 17.02 -15.15
C LEU A 193 3.70 16.83 -16.67
N ASP A 194 4.86 16.94 -17.30
CA ASP A 194 5.02 16.70 -18.75
C ASP A 194 4.55 15.28 -19.14
N ALA A 195 4.92 14.28 -18.36
CA ALA A 195 4.49 12.91 -18.60
C ALA A 195 2.96 12.74 -18.45
N LEU A 196 2.36 13.37 -17.45
CA LEU A 196 0.90 13.38 -17.24
C LEU A 196 0.17 14.06 -18.39
N LEU A 197 0.64 15.22 -18.88
CA LEU A 197 0.05 15.94 -20.00
C LEU A 197 0.20 15.16 -21.31
N LYS A 198 1.33 14.51 -21.56
CA LYS A 198 1.52 13.61 -22.70
C LYS A 198 0.57 12.43 -22.65
N TRP A 199 0.41 11.82 -21.47
CA TRP A 199 -0.55 10.75 -21.27
C TRP A 199 -2.00 11.24 -21.48
N GLN A 200 -2.37 12.39 -20.95
CA GLN A 200 -3.70 12.97 -21.13
C GLN A 200 -4.10 13.08 -22.62
N ARG A 201 -3.15 13.51 -23.47
CA ARG A 201 -3.37 13.60 -24.92
C ARG A 201 -3.44 12.25 -25.63
N ALA A 202 -2.80 11.22 -25.06
CA ALA A 202 -2.72 9.88 -25.63
C ALA A 202 -3.75 8.89 -25.06
N MET A 203 -4.50 9.28 -24.01
CA MET A 203 -5.45 8.38 -23.36
C MET A 203 -6.65 8.05 -24.28
N PRO A 204 -7.21 6.82 -24.17
CA PRO A 204 -8.24 6.34 -25.08
C PRO A 204 -9.65 6.88 -24.80
N VAL A 205 -9.81 7.70 -23.78
CA VAL A 205 -11.08 8.31 -23.35
C VAL A 205 -10.93 9.82 -23.29
N ALA A 206 -12.04 10.52 -23.49
CA ALA A 206 -12.08 11.98 -23.35
C ALA A 206 -11.64 12.40 -21.93
N TRP A 207 -10.89 13.46 -21.85
CA TRP A 207 -10.50 14.07 -20.61
C TRP A 207 -11.69 14.70 -19.91
N GLU A 208 -11.81 14.45 -18.60
CA GLU A 208 -12.80 15.06 -17.73
C GLU A 208 -12.15 15.41 -16.38
N PRO A 209 -12.48 16.57 -15.76
CA PRO A 209 -11.90 16.97 -14.47
C PRO A 209 -12.10 15.93 -13.36
N ASN A 210 -13.26 15.29 -13.32
CA ASN A 210 -13.59 14.23 -12.37
C ASN A 210 -13.19 12.84 -12.84
N GLY A 211 -12.66 12.71 -14.06
CA GLY A 211 -12.19 11.45 -14.62
C GLY A 211 -10.90 10.97 -13.97
N PRO A 212 -10.63 9.66 -14.05
CA PRO A 212 -9.42 9.07 -13.50
C PRO A 212 -8.17 9.53 -14.26
N VAL A 213 -7.09 9.84 -13.55
CA VAL A 213 -5.80 10.21 -14.15
C VAL A 213 -5.20 9.01 -14.89
N ILE A 214 -5.20 7.85 -14.27
CA ILE A 214 -4.59 6.65 -14.85
C ILE A 214 -5.66 5.63 -15.21
N VAL A 215 -5.78 5.36 -16.52
CA VAL A 215 -6.71 4.38 -17.10
C VAL A 215 -5.96 3.28 -17.86
N ASN A 216 -6.61 2.14 -18.05
CA ASN A 216 -6.15 1.11 -18.97
C ASN A 216 -6.46 1.52 -20.44
N LEU A 217 -5.93 0.77 -21.40
CA LEU A 217 -6.13 1.08 -22.83
C LEU A 217 -7.58 0.88 -23.32
N ARG A 218 -8.50 0.44 -22.46
CA ARG A 218 -9.95 0.36 -22.72
C ARG A 218 -10.72 1.49 -22.03
N GLY A 219 -10.03 2.44 -21.39
CA GLY A 219 -10.62 3.59 -20.69
C GLY A 219 -11.02 3.37 -19.25
N GLY A 220 -10.96 2.15 -18.72
CA GLY A 220 -11.28 1.88 -17.32
C GLY A 220 -10.12 2.25 -16.37
N ARG A 221 -10.45 2.76 -15.17
CA ARG A 221 -9.46 3.07 -14.12
C ARG A 221 -8.55 1.88 -13.82
N LEU A 222 -7.24 2.11 -13.72
CA LEU A 222 -6.29 1.07 -13.34
C LEU A 222 -6.46 0.63 -11.89
N THR A 223 -6.14 -0.64 -11.63
CA THR A 223 -6.04 -1.19 -10.28
C THR A 223 -4.60 -1.14 -9.77
N THR A 224 -4.42 -1.21 -8.45
CA THR A 224 -3.08 -1.34 -7.85
C THR A 224 -2.34 -2.56 -8.39
N ARG A 225 -3.05 -3.67 -8.60
CA ARG A 225 -2.48 -4.88 -9.19
C ARG A 225 -1.98 -4.68 -10.61
N SER A 226 -2.72 -3.91 -11.42
CA SER A 226 -2.28 -3.58 -12.78
C SER A 226 -1.00 -2.77 -12.78
N VAL A 227 -0.87 -1.79 -11.88
CA VAL A 227 0.37 -0.99 -11.73
C VAL A 227 1.55 -1.87 -11.29
N GLU A 228 1.33 -2.81 -10.36
CA GLU A 228 2.36 -3.77 -9.95
C GLU A 228 2.85 -4.63 -11.14
N MET A 229 1.92 -5.12 -11.97
CA MET A 229 2.26 -5.91 -13.17
C MET A 229 3.03 -5.09 -14.20
N ILE A 230 2.62 -3.83 -14.43
CA ILE A 230 3.33 -2.91 -15.31
C ILE A 230 4.75 -2.66 -14.77
N LEU A 231 4.90 -2.44 -13.47
CA LEU A 231 6.20 -2.25 -12.85
C LEU A 231 7.13 -3.45 -13.06
N GLN A 232 6.64 -4.68 -12.85
CA GLN A 232 7.46 -5.89 -13.06
C GLN A 232 7.91 -6.03 -14.52
N ARG A 233 7.04 -5.73 -15.47
CA ARG A 233 7.39 -5.71 -16.89
C ARG A 233 8.48 -4.66 -17.17
N ARG A 234 8.34 -3.44 -16.67
CA ARG A 234 9.29 -2.34 -16.88
C ARG A 234 10.66 -2.62 -16.23
N ILE A 235 10.69 -3.29 -15.08
CA ILE A 235 11.94 -3.75 -14.44
C ILE A 235 12.68 -4.72 -15.36
N ALA A 236 11.97 -5.69 -15.95
CA ALA A 236 12.56 -6.65 -16.88
C ALA A 236 13.07 -5.96 -18.17
N GLU A 237 12.27 -5.07 -18.76
CA GLU A 237 12.64 -4.29 -19.96
C GLU A 237 13.85 -3.38 -19.71
N ALA A 238 13.97 -2.78 -18.51
CA ALA A 238 15.09 -1.95 -18.11
C ALA A 238 16.37 -2.74 -17.76
N GLY A 239 16.31 -4.08 -17.78
CA GLY A 239 17.44 -4.93 -17.39
C GLY A 239 17.85 -4.77 -15.94
N LEU A 240 16.93 -4.44 -15.04
CA LEU A 240 17.21 -4.24 -13.62
C LEU A 240 17.12 -5.58 -12.88
N SER A 241 18.21 -5.97 -12.19
CA SER A 241 18.27 -7.20 -11.39
C SER A 241 17.69 -7.02 -9.96
N VAL A 242 16.70 -6.15 -9.80
CA VAL A 242 16.10 -5.81 -8.50
C VAL A 242 14.62 -6.15 -8.47
N ASN A 243 14.17 -6.76 -7.38
CA ASN A 243 12.75 -6.98 -7.16
C ASN A 243 12.20 -5.80 -6.35
N ILE A 244 11.70 -4.78 -7.06
CA ILE A 244 11.11 -3.62 -6.44
C ILE A 244 9.59 -3.61 -6.58
N THR A 245 8.93 -3.04 -5.60
CA THR A 245 7.48 -2.82 -5.58
C THR A 245 7.19 -1.32 -5.65
N PRO A 246 5.94 -0.88 -5.91
CA PRO A 246 5.59 0.54 -5.80
C PRO A 246 5.93 1.14 -4.43
N HIS A 247 5.87 0.34 -3.37
CA HIS A 247 6.32 0.78 -2.04
C HIS A 247 7.84 0.99 -1.98
N GLY A 248 8.62 0.14 -2.67
CA GLY A 248 10.07 0.32 -2.79
C GLY A 248 10.44 1.58 -3.58
N LEU A 249 9.68 1.91 -4.64
CA LEU A 249 9.88 3.17 -5.38
C LEU A 249 9.61 4.41 -4.51
N ARG A 250 8.55 4.39 -3.71
CA ARG A 250 8.28 5.41 -2.70
C ARG A 250 9.40 5.49 -1.63
N HIS A 251 9.99 4.37 -1.27
CA HIS A 251 11.12 4.34 -0.35
C HIS A 251 12.38 4.95 -0.98
N SER A 252 12.62 4.67 -2.27
CA SER A 252 13.69 5.31 -3.04
C SER A 252 13.52 6.83 -3.10
N PHE A 253 12.29 7.33 -3.37
CA PHE A 253 11.97 8.75 -3.27
C PHE A 253 12.38 9.35 -1.90
N ALA A 254 11.92 8.75 -0.80
CA ALA A 254 12.20 9.25 0.54
C ALA A 254 13.71 9.27 0.85
N THR A 255 14.42 8.21 0.46
CA THR A 255 15.86 8.08 0.68
C THR A 255 16.65 9.09 -0.16
N HIS A 256 16.29 9.28 -1.43
CA HIS A 256 16.96 10.24 -2.29
C HIS A 256 16.75 11.69 -1.81
N MET A 257 15.51 12.02 -1.42
CA MET A 257 15.22 13.33 -0.80
C MET A 257 16.09 13.58 0.44
N LEU A 258 16.16 12.57 1.34
CA LEU A 258 16.95 12.67 2.56
C LEU A 258 18.45 12.82 2.27
N ASN A 259 18.98 12.01 1.36
CA ASN A 259 20.40 12.03 0.96
C ASN A 259 20.79 13.38 0.30
N ASN A 260 19.84 14.02 -0.37
CA ASN A 260 20.03 15.32 -1.00
C ASN A 260 19.71 16.51 -0.05
N GLY A 261 19.55 16.23 1.25
CA GLY A 261 19.45 17.27 2.28
C GLY A 261 18.04 17.81 2.55
N ALA A 262 16.99 17.11 2.12
CA ALA A 262 15.64 17.44 2.59
C ALA A 262 15.52 17.08 4.08
N ASP A 263 14.86 17.93 4.85
CA ASP A 263 14.57 17.65 6.24
C ASP A 263 13.51 16.53 6.39
N LEU A 264 13.64 15.74 7.45
CA LEU A 264 12.78 14.59 7.69
C LEU A 264 11.30 14.98 7.84
N ARG A 265 11.01 16.17 8.36
CA ARG A 265 9.64 16.65 8.57
C ARG A 265 8.96 16.91 7.25
N SER A 266 9.60 17.63 6.32
CA SER A 266 9.09 17.87 4.97
C SER A 266 8.83 16.55 4.21
N ILE A 267 9.75 15.58 4.32
CA ILE A 267 9.55 14.25 3.74
C ILE A 267 8.33 13.54 4.37
N GLN A 268 8.17 13.59 5.69
CA GLN A 268 7.03 12.99 6.37
C GLN A 268 5.69 13.66 6.00
N GLU A 269 5.67 14.96 5.80
CA GLU A 269 4.51 15.71 5.32
C GLU A 269 4.11 15.28 3.91
N MET A 270 5.05 15.23 2.97
CA MET A 270 4.81 14.72 1.60
C MET A 270 4.31 13.29 1.61
N LEU A 271 4.87 12.44 2.44
CA LEU A 271 4.50 11.03 2.54
C LEU A 271 3.18 10.80 3.33
N GLY A 272 2.70 11.73 4.11
CA GLY A 272 1.49 11.60 4.91
C GLY A 272 1.65 10.59 6.05
N HIS A 273 2.69 10.72 6.88
CA HIS A 273 2.90 9.93 8.08
C HIS A 273 2.07 10.47 9.24
N ALA A 274 1.24 9.63 9.86
CA ALA A 274 0.19 10.02 10.81
C ALA A 274 0.71 10.53 12.16
N SER A 275 1.99 10.43 12.51
CA SER A 275 2.48 10.64 13.88
C SER A 275 2.76 12.09 14.27
N LEU A 276 2.79 13.04 13.34
CA LEU A 276 3.08 14.46 13.61
C LEU A 276 2.05 15.44 13.06
N ALA A 277 0.97 14.96 12.46
CA ALA A 277 0.02 15.83 11.80
C ALA A 277 -1.02 16.40 12.78
N THR A 278 -0.68 17.48 13.45
CA THR A 278 -1.65 18.54 13.73
C THR A 278 -2.31 18.95 12.40
N THR A 279 -3.61 19.22 12.44
CA THR A 279 -4.41 19.70 11.31
C THR A 279 -3.87 21.08 10.88
N GLN A 280 -2.76 21.12 10.16
CA GLN A 280 -2.27 22.36 9.56
C GLN A 280 -3.11 22.62 8.30
N ARG A 281 -3.86 23.73 8.30
CA ARG A 281 -4.34 24.32 7.06
C ARG A 281 -3.09 24.64 6.23
N TYR A 282 -3.02 24.08 5.02
CA TYR A 282 -1.95 24.43 4.08
C TYR A 282 -2.08 25.92 3.77
N THR A 283 -1.20 26.72 4.34
CA THR A 283 -1.05 28.14 4.01
C THR A 283 -0.15 28.26 2.78
N HIS A 284 -0.25 29.37 2.06
CA HIS A 284 0.67 29.66 0.94
C HIS A 284 2.15 29.53 1.36
N VAL A 285 2.48 29.89 2.59
CA VAL A 285 3.85 29.80 3.14
C VAL A 285 4.29 28.33 3.24
N SER A 286 3.42 27.43 3.72
CA SER A 286 3.77 26.00 3.84
C SER A 286 3.90 25.31 2.47
N VAL A 287 3.11 25.71 1.48
CA VAL A 287 3.21 25.20 0.10
C VAL A 287 4.52 25.65 -0.55
N ASN A 288 4.89 26.90 -0.41
CA ASN A 288 6.15 27.44 -0.95
C ASN A 288 7.35 26.75 -0.31
N HIS A 289 7.34 26.57 0.99
CA HIS A 289 8.40 25.84 1.69
C HIS A 289 8.56 24.41 1.17
N LEU A 290 7.46 23.65 1.01
CA LEU A 290 7.52 22.29 0.45
C LEU A 290 8.08 22.28 -0.97
N LYS A 291 7.71 23.25 -1.80
CA LYS A 291 8.26 23.39 -3.16
C LYS A 291 9.75 23.69 -3.17
N GLU A 292 10.23 24.58 -2.29
CA GLU A 292 11.64 24.90 -2.17
C GLU A 292 12.47 23.70 -1.73
N VAL A 293 12.01 22.98 -0.70
CA VAL A 293 12.66 21.74 -0.23
C VAL A 293 12.69 20.71 -1.36
N TYR A 294 11.56 20.54 -2.07
CA TYR A 294 11.45 19.62 -3.19
C TYR A 294 12.42 19.99 -4.32
N LYS A 295 12.41 21.23 -4.80
CA LYS A 295 13.31 21.72 -5.87
C LYS A 295 14.77 21.51 -5.55
N ARG A 296 15.16 21.71 -4.28
CA ARG A 296 16.55 21.55 -3.85
C ARG A 296 16.98 20.09 -3.75
N ALA A 297 16.08 19.19 -3.35
CA ALA A 297 16.44 17.84 -2.94
C ALA A 297 15.94 16.73 -3.87
N HIS A 298 14.94 16.97 -4.71
CA HIS A 298 14.43 15.92 -5.58
C HIS A 298 15.28 15.77 -6.85
N PRO A 299 15.75 14.56 -7.22
CA PRO A 299 16.62 14.36 -8.39
C PRO A 299 15.96 14.69 -9.73
N ARG A 300 14.63 14.80 -9.75
CA ARG A 300 13.80 15.13 -10.94
C ARG A 300 12.80 16.23 -10.57
N ALA A 301 13.29 17.31 -9.93
CA ALA A 301 12.48 18.48 -9.60
C ALA A 301 12.08 19.25 -10.85
#